data_13c25af60a7465014e74f6a1aac72839
#
_entry.id   13c25af60a7465014e74f6a1aac72839
#
_cell.length_a   1.000
_cell.length_b   1.000
_cell.length_c   1.000
_cell.angle_alpha   90.00
_cell.angle_beta   90.00
_cell.angle_gamma   90.00
#
_symmetry.space_group_name_H-M   'P 1'
#
loop_
_entity.id
_entity.type
_entity.pdbx_description
1 polymer ?
#
loop_
_entity_poly.entity_id
_entity_poly.type
_entity_poly.pdbx_seq_one_letter_code
_entity_poly.pdbx_strand_id
1 'polypeptide(L)' 'MQKTNPDALIGQTALVKETINNMESKGLVQLNGQDWTARSFEAGEIIPEGSEVIVKEIRGVKLIVEREV' A
#
# COMPACT_ATOMS: atom_id res chain seq x y z
N MET A 1 16.32 -9.01 -20.84
CA MET A 1 15.77 -9.66 -19.70
C MET A 1 15.04 -8.68 -18.78
N GLN A 2 13.88 -9.01 -18.39
CA GLN A 2 13.07 -8.13 -17.59
C GLN A 2 13.30 -8.39 -16.10
N LYS A 3 13.62 -7.36 -15.38
CA LYS A 3 13.83 -7.49 -13.96
C LYS A 3 12.70 -6.78 -13.25
N THR A 4 12.10 -7.45 -12.29
CA THR A 4 11.08 -6.80 -11.48
C THR A 4 11.72 -5.68 -10.69
N ASN A 5 11.20 -4.49 -10.87
CA ASN A 5 11.72 -3.32 -10.17
C ASN A 5 10.63 -2.81 -9.25
N PRO A 6 10.80 -2.96 -7.92
CA PRO A 6 9.77 -2.50 -7.00
C PRO A 6 9.43 -1.02 -7.16
N ASP A 7 10.42 -0.22 -7.60
CA ASP A 7 10.14 1.20 -7.80
C ASP A 7 9.06 1.45 -8.84
N ALA A 8 8.79 0.48 -9.70
CA ALA A 8 7.74 0.63 -10.70
C ALA A 8 6.35 0.70 -10.04
N LEU A 9 6.23 0.24 -8.81
CA LEU A 9 4.96 0.31 -8.10
C LEU A 9 4.66 1.68 -7.53
N ILE A 10 5.70 2.50 -7.34
CA ILE A 10 5.52 3.81 -6.76
C ILE A 10 4.70 4.68 -7.70
N GLY A 11 3.68 5.33 -7.16
CA GLY A 11 2.79 6.16 -7.95
C GLY A 11 1.58 5.44 -8.48
N GLN A 12 1.52 4.12 -8.34
CA GLN A 12 0.36 3.37 -8.80
C GLN A 12 -0.73 3.37 -7.74
N THR A 13 -1.96 3.22 -8.22
CA THR A 13 -3.13 3.15 -7.34
C THR A 13 -3.36 1.70 -6.94
N ALA A 14 -3.66 1.49 -5.66
CA ALA A 14 -3.97 0.17 -5.14
C ALA A 14 -5.29 0.23 -4.39
N LEU A 15 -5.89 -0.94 -4.19
CA LEU A 15 -7.15 -1.05 -3.47
C LEU A 15 -6.89 -1.68 -2.11
N VAL A 16 -7.40 -1.03 -1.06
CA VAL A 16 -7.24 -1.56 0.30
C VAL A 16 -8.15 -2.76 0.47
N LYS A 17 -7.55 -3.89 0.75
CA LYS A 17 -8.26 -5.15 0.97
C LYS A 17 -8.48 -5.43 2.44
N GLU A 18 -7.59 -4.94 3.28
CA GLU A 18 -7.72 -5.06 4.72
C GLU A 18 -7.36 -3.69 5.29
N THR A 19 -8.21 -3.20 6.18
CA THR A 19 -8.01 -1.88 6.78
C THR A 19 -6.56 -1.69 7.23
N ILE A 20 -5.98 -0.58 6.83
CA ILE A 20 -4.60 -0.26 7.16
C ILE A 20 -4.57 0.45 8.50
N ASN A 21 -3.84 -0.12 9.45
CA ASN A 21 -3.69 0.44 10.78
C ASN A 21 -2.28 0.20 11.25
N ASN A 22 -1.45 1.25 11.21
CA ASN A 22 -0.05 1.12 11.55
C ASN A 22 0.18 0.70 12.99
N MET A 23 -0.68 1.18 13.88
CA MET A 23 -0.50 0.88 15.30
C MET A 23 -0.74 -0.59 15.59
N GLU A 24 -1.61 -1.24 14.81
CA GLU A 24 -1.87 -2.67 14.98
C GLU A 24 -1.08 -3.52 13.99
N SER A 25 -0.23 -2.90 13.21
CA SER A 25 0.59 -3.59 12.21
C SER A 25 -0.26 -4.37 11.23
N LYS A 26 -1.35 -3.75 10.76
CA LYS A 26 -2.29 -4.37 9.83
C LYS A 26 -2.40 -3.59 8.56
N GLY A 27 -2.72 -4.26 7.48
CA GLY A 27 -3.02 -3.60 6.22
C GLY A 27 -2.58 -4.43 5.04
N LEU A 28 -3.53 -4.57 4.09
CA LEU A 28 -3.26 -5.24 2.82
C LEU A 28 -3.86 -4.41 1.72
N VAL A 29 -3.13 -4.34 0.61
CA VAL A 29 -3.67 -3.73 -0.60
C VAL A 29 -3.50 -4.69 -1.75
N GLN A 30 -4.37 -4.55 -2.75
CA GLN A 30 -4.27 -5.32 -3.97
C GLN A 30 -3.74 -4.42 -5.07
N LEU A 31 -2.71 -4.89 -5.75
CA LEU A 31 -2.09 -4.15 -6.84
C LEU A 31 -1.67 -5.14 -7.90
N ASN A 32 -2.13 -4.91 -9.12
CA ASN A 32 -1.80 -5.79 -10.24
C ASN A 32 -2.13 -7.24 -9.95
N GLY A 33 -3.26 -7.47 -9.28
CA GLY A 33 -3.73 -8.82 -9.01
C GLY A 33 -3.03 -9.53 -7.88
N GLN A 34 -2.17 -8.85 -7.15
CA GLN A 34 -1.44 -9.43 -6.03
C GLN A 34 -1.73 -8.65 -4.76
N ASP A 35 -1.70 -9.35 -3.64
CA ASP A 35 -1.87 -8.72 -2.33
C ASP A 35 -0.52 -8.36 -1.77
N TRP A 36 -0.44 -7.16 -1.21
CA TRP A 36 0.79 -6.65 -0.61
C TRP A 36 0.51 -6.16 0.79
N THR A 37 1.42 -6.43 1.71
CA THR A 37 1.35 -5.80 3.02
C THR A 37 1.54 -4.30 2.84
N ALA A 38 0.72 -3.52 3.53
CA ALA A 38 0.76 -2.07 3.39
C ALA A 38 0.66 -1.37 4.72
N ARG A 39 1.23 -0.18 4.77
CA ARG A 39 1.14 0.69 5.93
C ARG A 39 0.86 2.10 5.43
N SER A 40 0.26 2.90 6.28
CA SER A 40 -0.05 4.27 5.92
C SER A 40 1.19 5.14 5.98
N PHE A 41 1.33 6.03 4.99
CA PHE A 41 2.38 7.03 4.99
C PHE A 41 2.21 7.97 6.20
N GLU A 42 0.97 8.27 6.56
CA GLU A 42 0.66 9.09 7.73
C GLU A 42 0.51 8.16 8.92
N ALA A 43 1.38 8.28 9.90
CA ALA A 43 1.51 7.31 10.97
C ALA A 43 0.22 7.04 11.72
N GLY A 44 -0.59 8.06 11.95
CA GLY A 44 -1.81 7.90 12.74
C GLY A 44 -3.06 7.66 11.94
N GLU A 45 -2.94 7.53 10.62
CA GLU A 45 -4.13 7.41 9.78
C GLU A 45 -4.56 5.96 9.66
N ILE A 46 -5.87 5.74 9.75
CA ILE A 46 -6.46 4.44 9.51
C ILE A 46 -7.17 4.52 8.16
N ILE A 47 -6.83 3.63 7.25
CA ILE A 47 -7.39 3.65 5.91
C ILE A 47 -8.30 2.44 5.77
N PRO A 48 -9.61 2.66 5.63
CA PRO A 48 -10.55 1.53 5.64
C PRO A 48 -10.49 0.69 4.39
N GLU A 49 -10.92 -0.55 4.54
CA GLU A 49 -11.07 -1.47 3.44
C GLU A 49 -11.95 -0.83 2.35
N GLY A 50 -11.56 -1.05 1.10
CA GLY A 50 -12.29 -0.50 -0.04
C GLY A 50 -11.79 0.84 -0.50
N SER A 51 -10.88 1.46 0.24
CA SER A 51 -10.32 2.74 -0.16
C SER A 51 -9.32 2.57 -1.28
N GLU A 52 -9.15 3.63 -2.07
CA GLU A 52 -8.09 3.66 -3.08
C GLU A 52 -6.93 4.46 -2.52
N VAL A 53 -5.73 3.95 -2.73
CA VAL A 53 -4.52 4.57 -2.20
C VAL A 53 -3.45 4.59 -3.29
N ILE A 54 -2.48 5.47 -3.08
CA ILE A 54 -1.34 5.59 -3.99
C ILE A 54 -0.11 5.10 -3.26
N VAL A 55 0.69 4.30 -3.94
CA VAL A 55 1.95 3.82 -3.36
C VAL A 55 2.95 4.95 -3.37
N LYS A 56 3.46 5.30 -2.19
CA LYS A 56 4.42 6.38 -2.04
C LYS A 56 5.84 5.87 -1.91
N GLU A 57 6.04 4.76 -1.21
CA GLU A 57 7.36 4.20 -0.97
C GLU A 57 7.25 2.70 -0.82
N ILE A 58 8.39 2.06 -0.89
CA ILE A 58 8.48 0.64 -0.61
C ILE A 58 9.54 0.46 0.46
N ARG A 59 9.18 -0.21 1.54
CA ARG A 59 10.10 -0.47 2.64
C ARG A 59 10.14 -1.96 2.90
N GLY A 60 11.24 -2.59 2.48
CA GLY A 60 11.34 -4.02 2.59
C GLY A 60 10.26 -4.68 1.77
N VAL A 61 9.38 -5.43 2.42
CA VAL A 61 8.28 -6.11 1.74
C VAL A 61 6.97 -5.38 1.89
N LYS A 62 6.98 -4.18 2.45
CA LYS A 62 5.76 -3.42 2.70
C LYS A 62 5.65 -2.24 1.75
N LEU A 63 4.44 -1.97 1.31
CA LEU A 63 4.15 -0.77 0.53
C LEU A 63 3.68 0.31 1.49
N ILE A 64 4.25 1.50 1.34
CA ILE A 64 3.81 2.65 2.14
C ILE A 64 2.89 3.44 1.24
N VAL A 65 1.64 3.59 1.66
CA VAL A 65 0.60 4.15 0.80
C VAL A 65 -0.05 5.35 1.45
N GLU A 66 -0.68 6.15 0.61
CA GLU A 66 -1.40 7.35 1.06
C GLU A 66 -2.75 7.35 0.39
N ARG A 67 -3.78 7.82 1.09
CA ARG A 67 -5.10 7.89 0.51
C ARG A 67 -5.09 8.77 -0.72
N GLU A 68 -5.82 8.32 -1.72
CA GLU A 68 -6.05 9.10 -2.91
C GLU A 68 -7.23 10.01 -2.62
N VAL A 69 -6.99 11.31 -2.71
CA VAL A 69 -7.99 12.30 -2.34
C VAL A 69 -8.84 12.68 -3.53
#